data_f0b51e981da558a0b97be55ec63c9e78
#
_entry.id   f0b51e981da558a0b97be55ec63c9e78
#
_cell.length_a   1.000
_cell.length_b   1.000
_cell.length_c   1.000
_cell.angle_alpha   90.00
_cell.angle_beta   90.00
_cell.angle_gamma   90.00
#
_symmetry.space_group_name_H-M   'P 1'
#
loop_
_entity.id
_entity.type
_entity.pdbx_description
1 polymer ?
#
loop_
_entity_poly.entity_id
_entity_poly.type
_entity_poly.pdbx_seq_one_letter_code
_entity_poly.pdbx_strand_id
1 'polypeptide(L)'
;MKTLYSVHPGVVMTHKWIGELKQKTGRSLEEWLKYIKKSGPADEKERRAWLKEEHGLGTNTAWSFAGRSLGKGEESGDPELYLQQAERDVDKMFSGGKAGLRPLYDKLLKLGLKTGKEAKACPCQTIVPLYRNHVFAQ
;
A
#
# COMPACT_ATOMS: atom_id res chain seq x y z
N MET A 1 2.25 -5.85 19.90
CA MET A 1 3.49 -5.07 20.00
C MET A 1 3.32 -3.75 19.25
N LYS A 2 3.66 -2.64 19.89
CA LYS A 2 3.44 -1.32 19.31
C LYS A 2 4.55 -1.00 18.30
N THR A 3 4.20 -0.83 17.04
CA THR A 3 5.16 -0.44 16.00
C THR A 3 5.50 1.05 16.07
N LEU A 4 6.72 1.42 15.64
CA LEU A 4 7.14 2.81 15.46
C LEU A 4 6.56 3.43 14.17
N TYR A 5 6.00 2.61 13.31
CA TYR A 5 5.50 3.03 12.00
C TYR A 5 4.03 3.37 12.04
N SER A 6 3.63 4.26 11.15
CA SER A 6 2.24 4.67 10.97
C SER A 6 1.77 4.29 9.59
N VAL A 7 0.45 4.15 9.43
CA VAL A 7 -0.13 3.80 8.14
C VAL A 7 0.12 4.92 7.13
N HIS A 8 0.64 4.55 5.97
CA HIS A 8 0.91 5.49 4.88
C HIS A 8 -0.40 6.18 4.44
N PRO A 9 -0.39 7.51 4.18
CA PRO A 9 -1.59 8.23 3.75
C PRO A 9 -2.28 7.61 2.53
N GLY A 10 -1.50 7.08 1.57
CA GLY A 10 -2.04 6.39 0.41
C GLY A 10 -2.84 5.13 0.76
N VAL A 11 -2.41 4.40 1.80
CA VAL A 11 -3.13 3.21 2.28
C VAL A 11 -4.44 3.61 2.96
N VAL A 12 -4.43 4.69 3.74
CA VAL A 12 -5.66 5.23 4.37
C VAL A 12 -6.68 5.62 3.30
N MET A 13 -6.24 6.33 2.26
CA MET A 13 -7.10 6.72 1.13
C MET A 13 -7.65 5.51 0.39
N THR A 14 -6.80 4.53 0.10
CA THR A 14 -7.20 3.30 -0.61
C THR A 14 -8.19 2.50 0.23
N HIS A 15 -7.97 2.38 1.52
CA HIS A 15 -8.88 1.68 2.43
C HIS A 15 -10.27 2.32 2.42
N LYS A 16 -10.32 3.65 2.52
CA LYS A 16 -11.57 4.40 2.44
C LYS A 16 -12.28 4.18 1.09
N TRP A 17 -11.54 4.29 -0.01
CA TRP A 17 -12.05 4.08 -1.35
C TRP A 17 -12.64 2.67 -1.52
N ILE A 18 -11.97 1.64 -1.00
CA ILE A 18 -12.46 0.25 -1.03
C ILE A 18 -13.79 0.15 -0.28
N GLY A 19 -13.92 0.80 0.87
CA GLY A 19 -15.18 0.82 1.63
C GLY A 19 -16.34 1.47 0.90
N GLU A 20 -16.07 2.37 -0.04
CA GLU A 20 -17.08 3.09 -0.82
C GLU A 20 -17.42 2.42 -2.17
N LEU A 21 -16.67 1.39 -2.57
CA LEU A 21 -16.79 0.78 -3.91
C LEU A 21 -18.20 0.28 -4.21
N LYS A 22 -18.85 -0.40 -3.28
CA LYS A 22 -20.20 -0.95 -3.50
C LYS A 22 -21.21 0.14 -3.81
N GLN A 23 -21.12 1.25 -3.08
CA GLN A 23 -21.99 2.41 -3.31
C GLN A 23 -21.71 3.08 -4.65
N LYS A 24 -20.45 3.16 -5.05
CA LYS A 24 -20.05 3.87 -6.28
C LYS A 24 -20.17 3.01 -7.54
N THR A 25 -19.94 1.71 -7.45
CA THR A 25 -19.87 0.82 -8.62
C THR A 25 -20.90 -0.31 -8.61
N GLY A 26 -21.67 -0.46 -7.54
CA GLY A 26 -22.65 -1.54 -7.39
C GLY A 26 -22.06 -2.85 -6.87
N ARG A 27 -20.72 -2.97 -6.77
CA ARG A 27 -20.01 -4.15 -6.26
C ARG A 27 -18.94 -3.77 -5.26
N SER A 28 -18.79 -4.55 -4.19
CA SER A 28 -17.66 -4.44 -3.28
C SER A 28 -16.37 -4.93 -3.96
N LEU A 29 -15.22 -4.64 -3.37
CA LEU A 29 -13.95 -5.16 -3.88
C LEU A 29 -13.99 -6.69 -4.00
N GLU A 30 -14.47 -7.38 -2.97
CA GLU A 30 -14.58 -8.84 -2.98
C GLU A 30 -15.47 -9.35 -4.11
N GLU A 31 -16.61 -8.72 -4.34
CA GLU A 31 -17.52 -9.04 -5.43
C GLU A 31 -16.88 -8.80 -6.79
N TRP A 32 -16.12 -7.69 -6.96
CA TRP A 32 -15.37 -7.42 -8.17
C TRP A 32 -14.32 -8.49 -8.44
N LEU A 33 -13.54 -8.87 -7.43
CA LEU A 33 -12.49 -9.86 -7.59
C LEU A 33 -13.04 -11.24 -7.97
N LYS A 34 -14.14 -11.65 -7.35
CA LYS A 34 -14.84 -12.89 -7.73
C LYS A 34 -15.33 -12.84 -9.18
N TYR A 35 -15.93 -11.73 -9.58
CA TYR A 35 -16.40 -11.53 -10.94
C TYR A 35 -15.26 -11.58 -11.96
N ILE A 36 -14.16 -10.90 -11.70
CA ILE A 36 -12.98 -10.89 -12.58
C ILE A 36 -12.41 -12.30 -12.74
N LYS A 37 -12.29 -13.05 -11.66
CA LYS A 37 -11.78 -14.44 -11.71
C LYS A 37 -12.69 -15.37 -12.51
N LYS A 38 -14.00 -15.14 -12.42
CA LYS A 38 -15.01 -15.99 -13.10
C LYS A 38 -15.17 -15.64 -14.58
N SER A 39 -15.22 -14.37 -14.92
CA SER A 39 -15.68 -13.88 -16.22
C SER A 39 -14.61 -13.12 -17.00
N GLY A 40 -13.53 -12.69 -16.36
CA GLY A 40 -12.47 -11.94 -17.00
C GLY A 40 -11.41 -12.80 -17.68
N PRO A 41 -10.54 -12.17 -18.48
CA PRO A 41 -9.38 -12.85 -19.08
C PRO A 41 -8.45 -13.44 -18.03
N ALA A 42 -7.59 -14.38 -18.42
CA ALA A 42 -6.60 -14.99 -17.53
C ALA A 42 -5.39 -14.08 -17.28
N ASP A 43 -4.97 -13.33 -18.29
CA ASP A 43 -3.80 -12.46 -18.22
C ASP A 43 -4.11 -11.11 -17.54
N GLU A 44 -3.15 -10.61 -16.75
CA GLU A 44 -3.30 -9.34 -16.01
C GLU A 44 -3.51 -8.15 -16.93
N LYS A 45 -2.73 -8.05 -18.00
CA LYS A 45 -2.81 -6.96 -18.98
C LYS A 45 -4.16 -6.96 -19.69
N GLU A 46 -4.62 -8.16 -20.08
CA GLU A 46 -5.93 -8.31 -20.72
C GLU A 46 -7.08 -7.98 -19.74
N ARG A 47 -6.95 -8.34 -18.45
CA ARG A 47 -7.92 -7.94 -17.42
C ARG A 47 -8.02 -6.42 -17.29
N ARG A 48 -6.89 -5.71 -17.35
CA ARG A 48 -6.87 -4.24 -17.30
C ARG A 48 -7.63 -3.63 -18.47
N ALA A 49 -7.36 -4.11 -19.67
CA ALA A 49 -8.05 -3.64 -20.88
C ALA A 49 -9.54 -3.95 -20.81
N TRP A 50 -9.91 -5.17 -20.48
CA TRP A 50 -11.29 -5.61 -20.33
C TRP A 50 -12.08 -4.78 -19.33
N LEU A 51 -11.48 -4.49 -18.14
CA LEU A 51 -12.12 -3.67 -17.11
C LEU A 51 -12.34 -2.23 -17.57
N LYS A 52 -11.43 -1.68 -18.36
CA LYS A 52 -11.58 -0.33 -18.92
C LYS A 52 -12.63 -0.27 -20.04
N GLU A 53 -12.55 -1.17 -20.98
CA GLU A 53 -13.36 -1.15 -22.21
C GLU A 53 -14.79 -1.60 -21.96
N GLU A 54 -14.98 -2.70 -21.23
CA GLU A 54 -16.32 -3.26 -21.03
C GLU A 54 -17.02 -2.77 -19.75
N HIS A 55 -16.26 -2.35 -18.74
CA HIS A 55 -16.81 -1.90 -17.47
C HIS A 55 -16.59 -0.41 -17.18
N GLY A 56 -15.95 0.32 -18.11
CA GLY A 56 -15.77 1.76 -17.98
C GLY A 56 -14.96 2.21 -16.77
N LEU A 57 -14.09 1.34 -16.22
CA LEU A 57 -13.27 1.68 -15.06
C LEU A 57 -12.07 2.54 -15.47
N GLY A 58 -11.70 3.48 -14.61
CA GLY A 58 -10.50 4.28 -14.80
C GLY A 58 -9.22 3.43 -14.75
N THR A 59 -8.14 3.95 -15.32
CA THR A 59 -6.84 3.23 -15.43
C THR A 59 -6.34 2.71 -14.09
N ASN A 60 -6.33 3.55 -13.07
CA ASN A 60 -5.82 3.15 -11.74
C ASN A 60 -6.70 2.07 -11.08
N THR A 61 -8.01 2.19 -11.22
CA THR A 61 -8.96 1.20 -10.70
C THR A 61 -8.79 -0.14 -11.41
N ALA A 62 -8.70 -0.12 -12.74
CA ALA A 62 -8.50 -1.33 -13.54
C ALA A 62 -7.17 -2.04 -13.19
N TRP A 63 -6.11 -1.28 -13.01
CA TRP A 63 -4.81 -1.79 -12.56
C TRP A 63 -4.88 -2.43 -11.19
N SER A 64 -5.50 -1.73 -10.24
CA SER A 64 -5.68 -2.24 -8.88
C SER A 64 -6.46 -3.55 -8.86
N PHE A 65 -7.60 -3.60 -9.54
CA PHE A 65 -8.44 -4.79 -9.58
C PHE A 65 -7.77 -5.97 -10.27
N ALA A 66 -7.12 -5.74 -11.40
CA ALA A 66 -6.42 -6.80 -12.13
C ALA A 66 -5.28 -7.40 -11.27
N GLY A 67 -4.48 -6.57 -10.63
CA GLY A 67 -3.41 -7.03 -9.74
C GLY A 67 -3.94 -7.78 -8.53
N ARG A 68 -4.96 -7.23 -7.85
CA ARG A 68 -5.57 -7.86 -6.67
C ARG A 68 -6.24 -9.19 -7.01
N SER A 69 -6.82 -9.33 -8.20
CA SER A 69 -7.42 -10.59 -8.65
C SER A 69 -6.39 -11.71 -8.82
N LEU A 70 -5.10 -11.35 -8.86
CA LEU A 70 -3.97 -12.28 -8.90
C LEU A 70 -3.21 -12.36 -7.56
N GLY A 71 -3.78 -11.82 -6.49
CA GLY A 71 -3.18 -11.84 -5.15
C GLY A 71 -2.10 -10.80 -4.90
N LYS A 72 -2.06 -9.72 -5.69
CA LYS A 72 -1.08 -8.64 -5.54
C LYS A 72 -1.70 -7.41 -4.87
N GLY A 73 -0.93 -6.69 -4.07
CA GLY A 73 -1.28 -5.36 -3.58
C GLY A 73 -2.30 -5.32 -2.43
N GLU A 74 -2.50 -6.41 -1.72
CA GLU A 74 -3.44 -6.44 -0.59
C GLU A 74 -3.06 -5.44 0.50
N GLU A 75 -1.78 -5.30 0.78
CA GLU A 75 -1.23 -4.37 1.78
C GLU A 75 -1.52 -2.90 1.46
N SER A 76 -1.76 -2.57 0.20
CA SER A 76 -2.04 -1.18 -0.20
C SER A 76 -3.43 -0.69 0.19
N GLY A 77 -4.32 -1.59 0.62
CA GLY A 77 -5.69 -1.24 1.01
C GLY A 77 -6.08 -1.72 2.41
N ASP A 78 -5.19 -2.42 3.11
CA ASP A 78 -5.41 -2.91 4.45
C ASP A 78 -4.35 -2.33 5.39
N PRO A 79 -4.74 -1.42 6.32
CA PRO A 79 -3.80 -0.79 7.23
C PRO A 79 -2.98 -1.77 8.08
N GLU A 80 -3.57 -2.87 8.52
CA GLU A 80 -2.87 -3.84 9.35
C GLU A 80 -1.86 -4.65 8.55
N LEU A 81 -2.21 -5.11 7.38
CA LEU A 81 -1.28 -5.78 6.47
C LEU A 81 -0.15 -4.85 6.05
N TYR A 82 -0.45 -3.57 5.81
CA TYR A 82 0.56 -2.57 5.53
C TYR A 82 1.59 -2.48 6.66
N LEU A 83 1.14 -2.37 7.92
CA LEU A 83 2.05 -2.25 9.07
C LEU A 83 2.93 -3.49 9.23
N GLN A 84 2.39 -4.69 9.01
CA GLN A 84 3.16 -5.93 9.02
C GLN A 84 4.20 -5.94 7.90
N GLN A 85 3.82 -5.51 6.70
CA GLN A 85 4.73 -5.44 5.56
C GLN A 85 5.81 -4.36 5.75
N ALA A 86 5.47 -3.23 6.39
CA ALA A 86 6.41 -2.15 6.68
C ALA A 86 7.60 -2.63 7.51
N GLU A 87 7.36 -3.43 8.54
CA GLU A 87 8.42 -4.01 9.36
C GLU A 87 9.35 -4.90 8.51
N ARG A 88 8.79 -5.73 7.67
CA ARG A 88 9.55 -6.63 6.77
C ARG A 88 10.35 -5.85 5.73
N ASP A 89 9.77 -4.80 5.17
CA ASP A 89 10.42 -3.96 4.17
C ASP A 89 11.63 -3.25 4.77
N VAL A 90 11.52 -2.71 5.99
CA VAL A 90 12.65 -2.09 6.69
C VAL A 90 13.73 -3.13 6.98
N ASP A 91 13.37 -4.30 7.51
CA ASP A 91 14.34 -5.37 7.77
C ASP A 91 15.08 -5.78 6.49
N LYS A 92 14.37 -5.85 5.37
CA LYS A 92 14.96 -6.17 4.07
C LYS A 92 15.90 -5.07 3.56
N MET A 93 15.53 -3.78 3.74
CA MET A 93 16.37 -2.66 3.35
C MET A 93 17.75 -2.71 4.02
N PHE A 94 17.81 -3.13 5.28
CA PHE A 94 19.01 -3.19 6.09
C PHE A 94 19.54 -4.62 6.25
N SER A 95 19.36 -5.45 5.23
CA SER A 95 19.91 -6.80 5.16
C SER A 95 21.20 -6.81 4.32
N GLY A 96 21.98 -7.90 4.43
CA GLY A 96 23.20 -8.09 3.65
C GLY A 96 24.21 -6.99 3.87
N GLY A 97 24.73 -6.40 2.80
CA GLY A 97 25.76 -5.35 2.85
C GLY A 97 25.34 -4.05 3.54
N LYS A 98 24.04 -3.84 3.74
CA LYS A 98 23.50 -2.64 4.40
C LYS A 98 23.21 -2.86 5.89
N ALA A 99 23.44 -4.05 6.43
CA ALA A 99 23.15 -4.37 7.83
C ALA A 99 23.88 -3.45 8.82
N GLY A 100 25.10 -3.02 8.50
CA GLY A 100 25.88 -2.09 9.32
C GLY A 100 25.30 -0.69 9.43
N LEU A 101 24.37 -0.31 8.56
CA LEU A 101 23.69 0.99 8.59
C LEU A 101 22.46 1.00 9.50
N ARG A 102 22.00 -0.15 9.98
CA ARG A 102 20.80 -0.25 10.82
C ARG A 102 20.87 0.61 12.09
N PRO A 103 21.99 0.62 12.86
CA PRO A 103 22.07 1.48 14.05
C PRO A 103 21.95 2.97 13.72
N LEU A 104 22.51 3.42 12.60
CA LEU A 104 22.38 4.81 12.15
C LEU A 104 20.92 5.12 11.79
N TYR A 105 20.27 4.23 11.04
CA TYR A 105 18.86 4.35 10.70
C TYR A 105 17.99 4.46 11.95
N ASP A 106 18.20 3.60 12.95
CA ASP A 106 17.42 3.61 14.19
C ASP A 106 17.55 4.94 14.94
N LYS A 107 18.75 5.54 14.96
CA LYS A 107 18.99 6.86 15.55
C LYS A 107 18.28 7.97 14.78
N LEU A 108 18.38 7.97 13.46
CA LEU A 108 17.75 8.97 12.60
C LEU A 108 16.22 8.88 12.69
N LEU A 109 15.67 7.68 12.75
CA LEU A 109 14.24 7.47 12.94
C LEU A 109 13.75 8.07 14.26
N LYS A 110 14.46 7.81 15.35
CA LYS A 110 14.11 8.37 16.67
C LYS A 110 14.17 9.90 16.67
N LEU A 111 15.21 10.47 16.06
CA LEU A 111 15.35 11.91 15.92
C LEU A 111 14.20 12.51 15.11
N GLY A 112 13.88 11.91 13.97
CA GLY A 112 12.78 12.36 13.13
C GLY A 112 11.42 12.31 13.82
N LEU A 113 11.14 11.24 14.57
CA LEU A 113 9.88 11.10 15.30
C LEU A 113 9.76 12.06 16.49
N LYS A 114 10.88 12.59 17.01
CA LYS A 114 10.89 13.58 18.09
C LYS A 114 10.66 15.01 17.62
N THR A 115 10.63 15.27 16.32
CA THR A 115 10.45 16.62 15.78
C THR A 115 9.07 17.22 16.05
N GLY A 116 8.08 16.40 16.38
CA GLY A 116 6.73 16.83 16.74
C GLY A 116 5.83 15.64 17.02
N LYS A 117 4.69 15.89 17.65
CA LYS A 117 3.70 14.84 17.96
C LYS A 117 3.08 14.24 16.71
N GLU A 118 3.01 15.02 15.63
CA GLU A 118 2.45 14.60 14.34
C GLU A 118 3.46 13.91 13.43
N ALA A 119 4.73 13.79 13.85
CA ALA A 119 5.76 13.13 13.05
C ALA A 119 5.46 11.64 12.94
N LYS A 120 5.47 11.13 11.71
CA LYS A 120 5.13 9.75 11.37
C LYS A 120 6.17 9.19 10.41
N ALA A 121 6.52 7.92 10.59
CA ALA A 121 7.33 7.16 9.65
C ALA A 121 6.43 6.16 8.92
N CYS A 122 6.43 6.22 7.58
CA CYS A 122 5.54 5.41 6.74
C CYS A 122 6.36 4.64 5.70
N PRO A 123 7.00 3.51 6.08
CA PRO A 123 7.89 2.78 5.18
C PRO A 123 7.26 2.36 3.87
N CYS A 124 8.04 2.43 2.80
CA CYS A 124 7.77 1.82 1.50
C CYS A 124 8.78 0.69 1.28
N GLN A 125 8.79 0.10 0.10
CA GLN A 125 9.70 -1.04 -0.19
C GLN A 125 11.18 -0.66 -0.15
N THR A 126 11.52 0.56 -0.53
CA THR A 126 12.92 1.00 -0.69
C THR A 126 13.27 2.29 0.02
N ILE A 127 12.31 2.97 0.63
CA ILE A 127 12.50 4.22 1.36
C ILE A 127 11.62 4.26 2.60
N VAL A 128 12.00 5.11 3.56
CA VAL A 128 11.22 5.36 4.77
C VAL A 128 10.93 6.87 4.84
N PRO A 129 9.84 7.33 4.22
CA PRO A 129 9.48 8.74 4.32
C PRO A 129 8.99 9.10 5.72
N LEU A 130 9.45 10.25 6.20
CA LEU A 130 9.01 10.87 7.44
C LEU A 130 8.06 12.03 7.12
N TYR A 131 6.87 11.95 7.67
CA TYR A 131 5.81 12.93 7.45
C TYR A 131 5.55 13.78 8.68
N ARG A 132 5.22 15.04 8.42
CA ARG A 132 4.37 15.86 9.30
C ARG A 132 3.13 16.22 8.49
N ASN A 133 2.98 17.38 7.93
CA ASN A 133 1.95 17.65 6.92
C ASN A 133 2.39 17.15 5.52
N HIS A 134 3.69 17.17 5.30
CA HIS A 134 4.34 16.70 4.08
C HIS A 134 5.56 15.86 4.44
N VAL A 135 6.13 15.17 3.46
CA VAL A 135 7.41 14.48 3.64
C VAL A 135 8.49 15.53 3.92
N PHE A 136 9.22 15.38 5.01
CA PHE A 136 10.33 16.26 5.34
C PHE A 136 11.69 15.56 5.35
N ALA A 137 11.70 14.22 5.34
CA ALA A 137 12.91 13.40 5.21
C ALA A 137 12.55 12.02 4.66
N GLN A 138 13.51 11.36 4.02
CA GLN A 138 13.36 9.99 3.54
C GLN A 138 14.71 9.34 3.25
#